data_194ff2a608f92719d8a644a0fb706654
#
_entry.id   194ff2a608f92719d8a644a0fb706654
#
_cell.length_a   1.000
_cell.length_b   1.000
_cell.length_c   1.000
_cell.angle_alpha   90.00
_cell.angle_beta   90.00
_cell.angle_gamma   90.00
#
_symmetry.space_group_name_H-M   'P 1'
#
loop_
_entity.id
_entity.type
_entity.pdbx_description
1 polymer ?
#
loop_
_entity_poly.entity_id
_entity_poly.type
_entity_poly.pdbx_seq_one_letter_code
_entity_poly.pdbx_strand_id
1 'polypeptide(L)'
;MQQQFTVSREESDHAKWPHEIFLINLIFNHILVFASTFGVYRTFPLLVLIVPITSFVITVYIIIKAKQIAKSDSTWFIKSHWDIAAQRNRHFLWLLTITSIIVGGGFLISKMMGWSMITTISILGGFGLLPFMVSLLILIVLGNDSLYQARHGKLPKSFVAQHPAPSNYSTSS
;
A
#
# COMPACT_ATOMS: atom_id res chain seq x y z
N MET A 1 14.61 -9.37 11.91
CA MET A 1 14.40 -10.64 12.64
C MET A 1 12.90 -10.80 12.92
N GLN A 2 12.35 -12.02 12.78
CA GLN A 2 10.93 -12.36 12.95
C GLN A 2 10.77 -13.30 14.15
N GLN A 3 9.58 -13.32 14.77
CA GLN A 3 9.18 -14.26 15.80
C GLN A 3 8.01 -15.07 15.27
N GLN A 4 8.02 -16.38 15.51
CA GLN A 4 7.00 -17.30 15.01
C GLN A 4 6.07 -17.72 16.16
N PHE A 5 4.79 -17.83 15.85
CA PHE A 5 3.72 -18.19 16.76
C PHE A 5 2.92 -19.35 16.19
N THR A 6 2.37 -20.17 17.06
CA THR A 6 1.41 -21.22 16.66
C THR A 6 0.04 -20.54 16.46
N VAL A 7 -0.41 -20.47 15.22
CA VAL A 7 -1.69 -19.87 14.83
C VAL A 7 -2.53 -20.88 14.04
N SER A 8 -3.86 -20.77 14.12
CA SER A 8 -4.74 -21.59 13.31
C SER A 8 -4.71 -21.17 11.83
N ARG A 9 -5.13 -22.07 10.93
CA ARG A 9 -5.24 -21.74 9.51
C ARG A 9 -6.22 -20.61 9.26
N GLU A 10 -7.34 -20.61 9.96
CA GLU A 10 -8.36 -19.55 9.86
C GLU A 10 -7.78 -18.19 10.29
N GLU A 11 -7.05 -18.16 11.40
CA GLU A 11 -6.38 -16.96 11.90
C GLU A 11 -5.36 -16.40 10.89
N SER A 12 -4.54 -17.29 10.29
CA SER A 12 -3.62 -16.93 9.22
C SER A 12 -4.34 -16.39 7.99
N ASP A 13 -5.45 -17.00 7.58
CA ASP A 13 -6.25 -16.58 6.44
C ASP A 13 -6.87 -15.18 6.65
N HIS A 14 -7.30 -14.86 7.86
CA HIS A 14 -7.78 -13.52 8.19
C HIS A 14 -6.65 -12.49 8.33
N ALA A 15 -5.50 -12.89 8.84
CA ALA A 15 -4.33 -12.01 9.02
C ALA A 15 -3.66 -11.62 7.68
N LYS A 16 -3.68 -12.49 6.66
CA LYS A 16 -3.08 -12.20 5.35
C LYS A 16 -3.90 -11.20 4.51
N TRP A 17 -5.21 -11.14 4.71
CA TRP A 17 -6.16 -10.39 3.87
C TRP A 17 -5.78 -8.92 3.64
N PRO A 18 -5.42 -8.11 4.65
CA PRO A 18 -5.06 -6.71 4.43
C PRO A 18 -3.79 -6.56 3.58
N HIS A 19 -2.86 -7.50 3.64
CA HIS A 19 -1.64 -7.50 2.84
C HIS A 19 -1.91 -7.89 1.38
N GLU A 20 -2.82 -8.85 1.14
CA GLU A 20 -3.27 -9.23 -0.21
C GLU A 20 -3.95 -8.05 -0.91
N ILE A 21 -4.91 -7.36 -0.25
CA ILE A 21 -5.57 -6.18 -0.81
C ILE A 21 -4.55 -5.09 -1.13
N PHE A 22 -3.60 -4.85 -0.24
CA PHE A 22 -2.55 -3.85 -0.45
C PHE A 22 -1.67 -4.19 -1.66
N LEU A 23 -1.22 -5.44 -1.79
CA LEU A 23 -0.43 -5.90 -2.94
C LEU A 23 -1.21 -5.82 -4.26
N ILE A 24 -2.49 -6.20 -4.26
CA ILE A 24 -3.38 -6.04 -5.43
C ILE A 24 -3.44 -4.57 -5.84
N ASN A 25 -3.61 -3.66 -4.88
CA ASN A 25 -3.60 -2.23 -5.18
C ASN A 25 -2.27 -1.78 -5.79
N LEU A 26 -1.13 -2.18 -5.23
CA LEU A 26 0.18 -1.77 -5.74
C LEU A 26 0.49 -2.37 -7.11
N ILE A 27 0.25 -3.67 -7.31
CA ILE A 27 0.65 -4.36 -8.54
C ILE A 27 -0.42 -4.16 -9.62
N PHE A 28 -1.66 -4.55 -9.34
CA PHE A 28 -2.70 -4.50 -10.36
C PHE A 28 -3.07 -3.07 -10.73
N ASN A 29 -3.38 -2.23 -9.75
CA ASN A 29 -3.83 -0.86 -10.03
C ASN A 29 -2.69 0.04 -10.52
N HIS A 30 -1.53 0.09 -9.82
CA HIS A 30 -0.45 1.02 -10.17
C HIS A 30 0.50 0.53 -11.27
N ILE A 31 0.54 -0.77 -11.58
CA ILE A 31 1.36 -1.26 -12.68
C ILE A 31 0.48 -1.58 -13.87
N LEU A 32 -0.50 -2.52 -13.75
CA LEU A 32 -1.24 -3.00 -14.90
C LEU A 32 -2.28 -1.98 -15.39
N VAL A 33 -3.14 -1.44 -14.49
CA VAL A 33 -4.15 -0.46 -14.89
C VAL A 33 -3.48 0.83 -15.35
N PHE A 34 -2.47 1.32 -14.63
CA PHE A 34 -1.73 2.52 -15.02
C PHE A 34 -1.09 2.36 -16.42
N ALA A 35 -0.38 1.25 -16.68
CA ALA A 35 0.20 0.98 -17.99
C ALA A 35 -0.88 0.95 -19.11
N SER A 36 -2.04 0.36 -18.81
CA SER A 36 -3.16 0.29 -19.77
C SER A 36 -3.72 1.68 -20.11
N THR A 37 -3.68 2.64 -19.17
CA THR A 37 -4.17 4.01 -19.44
C THR A 37 -3.35 4.74 -20.49
N PHE A 38 -2.06 4.41 -20.67
CA PHE A 38 -1.22 5.01 -21.72
C PHE A 38 -1.71 4.67 -23.13
N GLY A 39 -2.22 3.46 -23.34
CA GLY A 39 -2.76 3.05 -24.63
C GLY A 39 -3.97 3.85 -25.09
N VAL A 40 -4.76 4.34 -24.15
CA VAL A 40 -6.03 5.06 -24.42
C VAL A 40 -5.98 6.55 -24.04
N TYR A 41 -4.84 7.04 -23.54
CA TYR A 41 -4.69 8.42 -23.02
C TYR A 41 -5.09 9.50 -24.04
N ARG A 42 -4.78 9.32 -25.32
CA ARG A 42 -5.11 10.29 -26.36
C ARG A 42 -6.61 10.47 -26.54
N THR A 43 -7.38 9.40 -26.38
CA THR A 43 -8.85 9.39 -26.55
C THR A 43 -9.57 9.75 -25.25
N PHE A 44 -9.06 9.24 -24.11
CA PHE A 44 -9.68 9.38 -22.80
C PHE A 44 -8.66 9.78 -21.72
N PRO A 45 -8.17 11.05 -21.72
CA PRO A 45 -7.10 11.48 -20.83
C PRO A 45 -7.46 11.40 -19.34
N LEU A 46 -8.75 11.51 -19.00
CA LEU A 46 -9.21 11.43 -17.61
C LEU A 46 -9.16 10.01 -17.03
N LEU A 47 -9.04 8.96 -17.85
CA LEU A 47 -8.93 7.59 -17.34
C LEU A 47 -7.68 7.38 -16.48
N VAL A 48 -6.63 8.17 -16.65
CA VAL A 48 -5.44 8.09 -15.78
C VAL A 48 -5.79 8.38 -14.33
N LEU A 49 -6.85 9.14 -14.05
CA LEU A 49 -7.29 9.46 -12.69
C LEU A 49 -7.93 8.27 -11.95
N ILE A 50 -8.34 7.22 -12.67
CA ILE A 50 -8.90 6.02 -12.04
C ILE A 50 -7.90 5.37 -11.08
N VAL A 51 -6.60 5.42 -11.42
CA VAL A 51 -5.54 4.81 -10.62
C VAL A 51 -5.40 5.46 -9.24
N PRO A 52 -5.17 6.78 -9.10
CA PRO A 52 -5.05 7.40 -7.79
C PRO A 52 -6.38 7.38 -7.01
N ILE A 53 -7.53 7.50 -7.68
CA ILE A 53 -8.85 7.44 -7.03
C ILE A 53 -9.09 6.05 -6.43
N THR A 54 -8.94 4.99 -7.20
CA THR A 54 -9.09 3.60 -6.73
C THR A 54 -8.12 3.31 -5.60
N SER A 55 -6.88 3.76 -5.74
CA SER A 55 -5.86 3.57 -4.71
C SER A 55 -6.20 4.28 -3.40
N PHE A 56 -6.69 5.51 -3.48
CA PHE A 56 -7.16 6.25 -2.32
C PHE A 56 -8.28 5.50 -1.59
N VAL A 57 -9.30 5.03 -2.32
CA VAL A 57 -10.43 4.29 -1.76
C VAL A 57 -9.97 3.02 -1.06
N ILE A 58 -9.12 2.21 -1.71
CA ILE A 58 -8.60 0.95 -1.13
C ILE A 58 -7.77 1.24 0.13
N THR A 59 -6.91 2.25 0.08
CA THR A 59 -6.03 2.63 1.20
C THR A 59 -6.85 3.09 2.41
N VAL A 60 -7.84 3.95 2.19
CA VAL A 60 -8.76 4.41 3.24
C VAL A 60 -9.57 3.25 3.81
N TYR A 61 -10.05 2.34 2.97
CA TYR A 61 -10.73 1.14 3.40
C TYR A 61 -9.88 0.31 4.37
N ILE A 62 -8.61 0.02 4.03
CA ILE A 62 -7.71 -0.76 4.90
C ILE A 62 -7.51 -0.05 6.26
N ILE A 63 -7.30 1.27 6.26
CA ILE A 63 -7.09 2.05 7.49
C ILE A 63 -8.34 2.05 8.38
N ILE A 64 -9.52 2.22 7.80
CA ILE A 64 -10.78 2.22 8.54
C ILE A 64 -11.06 0.81 9.08
N LYS A 65 -10.88 -0.22 8.23
CA LYS A 65 -11.12 -1.61 8.62
C LYS A 65 -10.17 -2.06 9.74
N ALA A 66 -8.91 -1.65 9.72
CA ALA A 66 -7.97 -1.93 10.79
C ALA A 66 -8.46 -1.35 12.14
N LYS A 67 -9.00 -0.11 12.15
CA LYS A 67 -9.59 0.49 13.36
C LYS A 67 -10.83 -0.28 13.86
N GLN A 68 -11.62 -0.85 12.97
CA GLN A 68 -12.77 -1.70 13.34
C GLN A 68 -12.30 -3.01 13.95
N ILE A 69 -11.34 -3.68 13.30
CA ILE A 69 -10.74 -4.94 13.77
C ILE A 69 -10.06 -4.77 15.14
N ALA A 70 -9.38 -3.64 15.37
CA ALA A 70 -8.78 -3.35 16.68
C ALA A 70 -9.80 -3.35 17.83
N LYS A 71 -11.06 -2.97 17.56
CA LYS A 71 -12.18 -2.92 18.53
C LYS A 71 -13.02 -4.20 18.57
N SER A 72 -12.82 -5.14 17.66
CA SER A 72 -13.57 -6.40 17.60
C SER A 72 -12.98 -7.46 18.52
N ASP A 73 -13.65 -8.62 18.61
CA ASP A 73 -13.18 -9.80 19.35
C ASP A 73 -12.16 -10.62 18.56
N SER A 74 -11.61 -10.07 17.47
CA SER A 74 -10.56 -10.73 16.69
C SER A 74 -9.33 -11.02 17.55
N THR A 75 -8.59 -12.06 17.18
CA THR A 75 -7.39 -12.47 17.91
C THR A 75 -6.27 -11.42 17.82
N TRP A 76 -5.33 -11.48 18.76
CA TRP A 76 -4.17 -10.56 18.79
C TRP A 76 -3.36 -10.61 17.49
N PHE A 77 -3.17 -11.80 16.91
CA PHE A 77 -2.39 -11.99 15.69
C PHE A 77 -3.07 -11.30 14.49
N ILE A 78 -4.38 -11.45 14.34
CA ILE A 78 -5.16 -10.75 13.29
C ILE A 78 -5.07 -9.24 13.47
N LYS A 79 -5.31 -8.73 14.68
CA LYS A 79 -5.20 -7.29 15.00
C LYS A 79 -3.82 -6.74 14.66
N SER A 80 -2.76 -7.49 14.98
CA SER A 80 -1.37 -7.12 14.70
C SER A 80 -1.11 -6.95 13.20
N HIS A 81 -1.56 -7.89 12.37
CA HIS A 81 -1.38 -7.79 10.91
C HIS A 81 -2.20 -6.68 10.27
N TRP A 82 -3.42 -6.43 10.77
CA TRP A 82 -4.22 -5.29 10.32
C TRP A 82 -3.59 -3.95 10.71
N ASP A 83 -2.99 -3.84 11.88
CA ASP A 83 -2.29 -2.62 12.30
C ASP A 83 -1.02 -2.38 11.46
N ILE A 84 -0.20 -3.42 11.23
CA ILE A 84 0.97 -3.35 10.34
C ILE A 84 0.55 -2.90 8.93
N ALA A 85 -0.52 -3.47 8.39
CA ALA A 85 -1.05 -3.08 7.10
C ALA A 85 -1.54 -1.62 7.08
N ALA A 86 -2.25 -1.18 8.12
CA ALA A 86 -2.71 0.19 8.24
C ALA A 86 -1.55 1.19 8.34
N GLN A 87 -0.48 0.87 9.06
CA GLN A 87 0.72 1.70 9.14
C GLN A 87 1.36 1.88 7.75
N ARG A 88 1.53 0.78 6.99
CA ARG A 88 2.06 0.85 5.62
C ARG A 88 1.16 1.63 4.67
N ASN A 89 -0.16 1.44 4.78
CA ASN A 89 -1.12 2.18 3.98
C ASN A 89 -1.12 3.68 4.32
N ARG A 90 -0.86 4.10 5.56
CA ARG A 90 -0.67 5.51 5.91
C ARG A 90 0.56 6.12 5.23
N HIS A 91 1.70 5.41 5.21
CA HIS A 91 2.89 5.86 4.49
C HIS A 91 2.63 5.95 2.98
N PHE A 92 1.96 4.94 2.43
CA PHE A 92 1.58 4.94 1.03
C PHE A 92 0.62 6.09 0.68
N LEU A 93 -0.35 6.40 1.54
CA LEU A 93 -1.26 7.53 1.36
C LEU A 93 -0.52 8.87 1.28
N TRP A 94 0.47 9.08 2.15
CA TRP A 94 1.34 10.25 2.09
C TRP A 94 2.12 10.32 0.77
N LEU A 95 2.72 9.21 0.37
CA LEU A 95 3.46 9.12 -0.89
C LEU A 95 2.55 9.44 -2.09
N LEU A 96 1.36 8.86 -2.14
CA LEU A 96 0.37 9.09 -3.19
C LEU A 96 -0.07 10.56 -3.23
N THR A 97 -0.34 11.14 -2.06
CA THR A 97 -0.76 12.55 -1.95
C THR A 97 0.34 13.51 -2.42
N ILE A 98 1.57 13.33 -1.95
CA ILE A 98 2.71 14.16 -2.35
C ILE A 98 2.94 14.06 -3.87
N THR A 99 2.95 12.84 -4.41
CA THR A 99 3.11 12.63 -5.85
C THR A 99 1.98 13.28 -6.64
N SER A 100 0.73 13.15 -6.20
CA SER A 100 -0.43 13.78 -6.86
C SER A 100 -0.32 15.31 -6.85
N ILE A 101 0.17 15.92 -5.78
CA ILE A 101 0.41 17.36 -5.70
C ILE A 101 1.54 17.78 -6.66
N ILE A 102 2.65 17.04 -6.68
CA ILE A 102 3.78 17.35 -7.58
C ILE A 102 3.35 17.22 -9.04
N VAL A 103 2.70 16.12 -9.41
CA VAL A 103 2.30 15.88 -10.81
C VAL A 103 1.17 16.81 -11.21
N GLY A 104 0.11 16.94 -10.41
CA GLY A 104 -1.02 17.82 -10.70
C GLY A 104 -0.65 19.29 -10.69
N GLY A 105 0.05 19.75 -9.66
CA GLY A 105 0.54 21.13 -9.54
C GLY A 105 1.55 21.47 -10.63
N GLY A 106 2.49 20.58 -10.91
CA GLY A 106 3.46 20.75 -11.98
C GLY A 106 2.81 20.82 -13.37
N PHE A 107 1.74 20.03 -13.60
CA PHE A 107 0.96 20.11 -14.83
C PHE A 107 0.27 21.48 -14.98
N LEU A 108 -0.32 22.00 -13.92
CA LEU A 108 -0.94 23.34 -13.93
C LEU A 108 0.11 24.44 -14.21
N ILE A 109 1.26 24.39 -13.51
CA ILE A 109 2.37 25.34 -13.73
C ILE A 109 2.86 25.27 -15.18
N SER A 110 3.04 24.08 -15.74
CA SER A 110 3.49 23.93 -17.12
C SER A 110 2.54 24.57 -18.12
N LYS A 111 1.24 24.46 -17.89
CA LYS A 111 0.21 25.14 -18.72
C LYS A 111 0.30 26.66 -18.61
N MET A 112 0.47 27.20 -17.40
CA MET A 112 0.62 28.63 -17.18
C MET A 112 1.89 29.20 -17.84
N MET A 113 2.97 28.43 -17.85
CA MET A 113 4.25 28.83 -18.44
C MET A 113 4.38 28.53 -19.93
N GLY A 114 3.38 27.92 -20.56
CA GLY A 114 3.39 27.58 -21.97
C GLY A 114 4.42 26.51 -22.35
N TRP A 115 4.76 25.59 -21.42
CA TRP A 115 5.72 24.53 -21.71
C TRP A 115 5.19 23.56 -22.77
N SER A 116 6.10 23.04 -23.58
CA SER A 116 5.72 21.98 -24.51
C SER A 116 5.27 20.72 -23.76
N MET A 117 4.40 19.92 -24.40
CA MET A 117 3.94 18.65 -23.81
C MET A 117 5.11 17.71 -23.51
N ILE A 118 6.13 17.68 -24.36
CA ILE A 118 7.33 16.86 -24.17
C ILE A 118 8.08 17.30 -22.93
N THR A 119 8.32 18.61 -22.77
CA THR A 119 8.99 19.17 -21.59
C THR A 119 8.22 18.83 -20.32
N THR A 120 6.90 19.00 -20.33
CA THR A 120 6.01 18.69 -19.19
C THR A 120 6.12 17.23 -18.78
N ILE A 121 5.95 16.29 -19.75
CA ILE A 121 6.03 14.85 -19.47
C ILE A 121 7.42 14.46 -18.97
N SER A 122 8.49 15.01 -19.55
CA SER A 122 9.86 14.69 -19.15
C SER A 122 10.14 15.10 -17.70
N ILE A 123 9.74 16.32 -17.32
CA ILE A 123 9.95 16.83 -15.96
C ILE A 123 9.07 16.08 -14.95
N LEU A 124 7.77 15.96 -15.21
CA LEU A 124 6.84 15.31 -14.28
C LEU A 124 7.06 13.80 -14.20
N GLY A 125 7.46 13.16 -15.31
CA GLY A 125 7.86 11.76 -15.33
C GLY A 125 9.13 11.51 -14.51
N GLY A 126 10.16 12.32 -14.73
CA GLY A 126 11.44 12.17 -14.04
C GLY A 126 11.37 12.52 -12.55
N PHE A 127 10.82 13.67 -12.20
CA PHE A 127 10.80 14.13 -10.80
C PHE A 127 9.57 13.74 -9.99
N GLY A 128 8.43 13.46 -10.65
CA GLY A 128 7.20 13.05 -9.99
C GLY A 128 6.99 11.54 -10.00
N LEU A 129 6.85 10.95 -11.19
CA LEU A 129 6.46 9.55 -11.31
C LEU A 129 7.59 8.56 -11.04
N LEU A 130 8.83 8.85 -11.47
CA LEU A 130 9.94 7.91 -11.29
C LEU A 130 10.25 7.62 -9.81
N PRO A 131 10.41 8.62 -8.91
CA PRO A 131 10.59 8.37 -7.48
C PRO A 131 9.40 7.61 -6.87
N PHE A 132 8.18 7.91 -7.31
CA PHE A 132 6.99 7.18 -6.89
C PHE A 132 7.06 5.70 -7.29
N MET A 133 7.40 5.39 -8.55
CA MET A 133 7.52 4.01 -9.03
C MET A 133 8.61 3.23 -8.27
N VAL A 134 9.75 3.85 -7.97
CA VAL A 134 10.79 3.23 -7.12
C VAL A 134 10.25 2.94 -5.73
N SER A 135 9.51 3.88 -5.13
CA SER A 135 8.89 3.68 -3.82
C SER A 135 7.83 2.58 -3.83
N LEU A 136 7.07 2.42 -4.94
CA LEU A 136 6.13 1.31 -5.11
C LEU A 136 6.84 -0.05 -5.08
N LEU A 137 8.00 -0.18 -5.75
CA LEU A 137 8.78 -1.43 -5.73
C LEU A 137 9.19 -1.81 -4.31
N ILE A 138 9.66 -0.83 -3.53
CA ILE A 138 10.01 -1.05 -2.11
C ILE A 138 8.77 -1.51 -1.33
N LEU A 139 7.63 -0.84 -1.52
CA LEU A 139 6.38 -1.20 -0.83
C LEU A 139 5.85 -2.58 -1.23
N ILE A 140 6.04 -3.00 -2.49
CA ILE A 140 5.69 -4.35 -2.95
C ILE A 140 6.54 -5.40 -2.22
N VAL A 141 7.86 -5.18 -2.12
CA VAL A 141 8.75 -6.10 -1.39
C VAL A 141 8.34 -6.20 0.09
N LEU A 142 8.13 -5.05 0.75
CA LEU A 142 7.68 -5.01 2.15
C LEU A 142 6.28 -5.63 2.32
N GLY A 143 5.37 -5.40 1.39
CA GLY A 143 4.02 -5.98 1.40
C GLY A 143 4.07 -7.51 1.27
N ASN A 144 4.91 -8.01 0.37
CA ASN A 144 5.10 -9.46 0.17
C ASN A 144 5.73 -10.12 1.39
N ASP A 145 6.72 -9.48 2.03
CA ASP A 145 7.29 -9.98 3.30
C ASP A 145 6.23 -10.08 4.40
N SER A 146 5.33 -9.07 4.53
CA SER A 146 4.24 -9.15 5.50
C SER A 146 3.19 -10.19 5.16
N LEU A 147 2.89 -10.40 3.88
CA LEU A 147 2.02 -11.48 3.45
C LEU A 147 2.62 -12.84 3.80
N TYR A 148 3.92 -13.02 3.56
CA TYR A 148 4.65 -14.22 3.98
C TYR A 148 4.58 -14.42 5.49
N GLN A 149 4.81 -13.37 6.28
CA GLN A 149 4.72 -13.44 7.74
C GLN A 149 3.33 -13.86 8.21
N ALA A 150 2.26 -13.27 7.66
CA ALA A 150 0.89 -13.63 8.02
C ALA A 150 0.58 -15.11 7.74
N ARG A 151 1.04 -15.62 6.58
CA ARG A 151 0.83 -17.01 6.18
C ARG A 151 1.58 -18.04 7.03
N HIS A 152 2.69 -17.64 7.66
CA HIS A 152 3.56 -18.53 8.42
C HIS A 152 3.53 -18.27 9.93
N GLY A 153 2.50 -17.58 10.44
CA GLY A 153 2.39 -17.32 11.88
C GLY A 153 3.49 -16.41 12.43
N LYS A 154 4.05 -15.51 11.61
CA LYS A 154 5.21 -14.69 11.98
C LYS A 154 4.84 -13.24 12.20
N LEU A 155 5.57 -12.56 13.08
CA LEU A 155 5.51 -11.11 13.28
C LEU A 155 6.93 -10.55 13.42
N PRO A 156 7.16 -9.27 13.06
CA PRO A 156 8.42 -8.59 13.29
C PRO A 156 8.72 -8.50 14.79
N LYS A 157 9.93 -8.81 15.22
CA LYS A 157 10.32 -8.69 16.65
C LYS A 157 10.14 -7.29 17.20
N SER A 158 10.39 -6.26 16.38
CA SER A 158 10.18 -4.86 16.78
C SER A 158 8.70 -4.56 17.06
N PHE A 159 7.78 -5.16 16.33
CA PHE A 159 6.35 -5.00 16.57
C PHE A 159 5.92 -5.73 17.86
N VAL A 160 6.37 -6.97 18.06
CA VAL A 160 6.06 -7.77 19.26
C VAL A 160 6.62 -7.11 20.51
N ALA A 161 7.79 -6.47 20.45
CA ALA A 161 8.36 -5.73 21.58
C ALA A 161 7.49 -4.53 22.03
N GLN A 162 6.76 -3.91 21.09
CA GLN A 162 5.84 -2.80 21.37
C GLN A 162 4.43 -3.28 21.76
N HIS A 163 4.03 -4.45 21.24
CA HIS A 163 2.71 -5.05 21.42
C HIS A 163 2.88 -6.53 21.87
N PRO A 164 3.21 -6.78 23.14
CA PRO A 164 3.50 -8.13 23.62
C PRO A 164 2.35 -9.11 23.35
N ALA A 165 2.72 -10.34 22.99
CA ALA A 165 1.76 -11.41 22.80
C ALA A 165 1.08 -11.78 24.12
N PRO A 166 -0.25 -12.01 24.13
CA PRO A 166 -0.94 -12.57 25.28
C PRO A 166 -0.41 -13.96 25.65
N SER A 167 -0.60 -14.37 26.91
CA SER A 167 -0.08 -15.63 27.46
C SER A 167 -0.57 -16.91 26.77
N ASN A 168 -1.66 -16.82 26.02
CA ASN A 168 -2.22 -17.94 25.25
C ASN A 168 -1.50 -18.19 23.92
N TYR A 169 -0.54 -17.33 23.52
CA TYR A 169 0.29 -17.55 22.34
C TYR A 169 1.62 -18.19 22.72
N SER A 170 1.85 -19.41 22.21
CA SER A 170 3.15 -20.08 22.33
C SER A 170 4.06 -19.70 21.17
N THR A 171 5.30 -19.37 21.48
CA THR A 171 6.34 -19.20 20.47
C THR A 171 6.82 -20.57 20.01
N SER A 172 6.78 -20.82 18.70
CA SER A 172 7.45 -21.99 18.14
C SER A 172 8.93 -21.65 17.95
N SER A 173 9.79 -22.44 18.58
CA SER A 173 11.24 -22.39 18.42
C SER A 173 11.67 -22.90 17.05
#